data_089c7070614d2beb60d390746c5f8267
#
_entry.id   089c7070614d2beb60d390746c5f8267
#
_cell.length_a   1.000
_cell.length_b   1.000
_cell.length_c   1.000
_cell.angle_alpha   90.00
_cell.angle_beta   90.00
_cell.angle_gamma   90.00
#
_symmetry.space_group_name_H-M   'P 1'
#
loop_
_entity.id
_entity.type
_entity.pdbx_description
1 polymer ?
#
loop_
_entity_poly.entity_id
_entity_poly.type
_entity_poly.pdbx_seq_one_letter_code
_entity_poly.pdbx_strand_id
1 'polypeptide(L)'
;MREFHIANKTYVKSHNSTNKIIARYTYSLIIFALLTIIINLLLGNKTQVLSLIKSILLSLIITSVFTYLIYIIKKEYNIKKIYTEDTTIALSLIIGLFSVNIDIIILTLAIIVTLFIKNIKKDINLSSVLYGILLIIIYKYFTNNLDTPLTILKNNSFNMNYNEILDINNGIYNYLFGINYLSPILSIIMFIYLFHKKGIKYNIVISYILTISIIMFLYGIFTDKMWFILFELSTGSLLFLTIYTLTDYKVSPTIGETQILYGIILGIITSILRFIIPELSVIITIIFGELLLSKYLDNISYKLKYNKKLYNSLIIISMILIIITIVILTIIY
;
A
#
# COMPACT_ATOMS: atom_id res chain seq x y z
N MET A 1 12.05 45.70 27.56
CA MET A 1 11.85 44.54 26.66
C MET A 1 12.40 43.31 27.41
N ARG A 2 11.55 42.36 27.72
CA ARG A 2 12.01 41.07 28.30
C ARG A 2 12.46 40.19 27.15
N GLU A 3 13.76 39.90 27.09
CA GLU A 3 14.28 38.90 26.16
C GLU A 3 13.81 37.52 26.59
N PHE A 4 13.01 36.89 25.76
CA PHE A 4 12.64 35.48 25.92
C PHE A 4 13.84 34.63 25.46
N HIS A 5 14.61 34.12 26.40
CA HIS A 5 15.55 33.05 26.12
C HIS A 5 14.73 31.79 25.77
N ILE A 6 14.71 31.42 24.50
CA ILE A 6 14.17 30.12 24.06
C ILE A 6 15.15 29.08 24.64
N ALA A 7 14.72 28.41 25.71
CA ALA A 7 15.46 27.27 26.24
C ALA A 7 15.70 26.26 25.11
N ASN A 8 16.92 25.77 24.95
CA ASN A 8 17.29 24.73 24.03
C ASN A 8 16.26 23.60 24.11
N LYS A 9 15.67 23.26 22.99
CA LYS A 9 14.68 22.17 22.88
C LYS A 9 15.21 20.96 23.61
N THR A 10 14.63 20.65 24.76
CA THR A 10 14.83 19.36 25.41
C THR A 10 14.36 18.31 24.42
N TYR A 11 15.29 17.64 23.74
CA TYR A 11 15.01 16.50 22.89
C TYR A 11 14.45 15.41 23.78
N VAL A 12 13.13 15.34 23.90
CA VAL A 12 12.46 14.15 24.40
C VAL A 12 12.73 13.09 23.34
N LYS A 13 13.71 12.22 23.55
CA LYS A 13 13.95 11.06 22.70
C LYS A 13 12.73 10.19 22.81
N SER A 14 11.82 10.29 21.83
CA SER A 14 10.71 9.34 21.75
C SER A 14 11.31 7.94 21.65
N HIS A 15 10.75 6.96 22.36
CA HIS A 15 11.16 5.56 22.26
C HIS A 15 11.09 5.03 20.82
N ASN A 16 10.36 5.69 19.94
CA ASN A 16 10.20 5.40 18.52
C ASN A 16 11.00 6.38 17.65
N SER A 17 12.30 6.15 17.51
CA SER A 17 13.09 6.84 16.48
C SER A 17 12.68 6.38 15.08
N THR A 18 12.85 7.24 14.05
CA THR A 18 12.58 6.91 12.65
C THR A 18 13.28 5.62 12.21
N ASN A 19 14.53 5.41 12.65
CA ASN A 19 15.30 4.20 12.34
C ASN A 19 14.68 2.92 12.92
N LYS A 20 14.09 3.01 14.14
CA LYS A 20 13.37 1.87 14.72
C LYS A 20 12.08 1.55 13.97
N ILE A 21 11.38 2.56 13.46
CA ILE A 21 10.19 2.36 12.65
C ILE A 21 10.58 1.68 11.33
N ILE A 22 11.59 2.20 10.62
CA ILE A 22 12.10 1.62 9.39
C ILE A 22 12.54 0.16 9.61
N ALA A 23 13.28 -0.12 10.68
CA ALA A 23 13.70 -1.48 11.00
C ALA A 23 12.51 -2.43 11.23
N ARG A 24 11.44 -1.99 11.90
CA ARG A 24 10.22 -2.79 12.08
C ARG A 24 9.54 -3.12 10.76
N TYR A 25 9.47 -2.14 9.84
CA TYR A 25 8.95 -2.36 8.49
C TYR A 25 9.81 -3.36 7.72
N THR A 26 11.12 -3.21 7.73
CA THR A 26 12.03 -4.13 7.03
C THR A 26 11.94 -5.55 7.58
N TYR A 27 11.90 -5.73 8.91
CA TYR A 27 11.72 -7.04 9.51
C TYR A 27 10.38 -7.67 9.14
N SER A 28 9.29 -6.91 9.17
CA SER A 28 7.98 -7.42 8.78
C SER A 28 7.95 -7.84 7.31
N LEU A 29 8.61 -7.10 6.40
CA LEU A 29 8.71 -7.44 4.98
C LEU A 29 9.56 -8.69 4.74
N ILE A 30 10.67 -8.85 5.47
CA ILE A 30 11.49 -10.06 5.39
C ILE A 30 10.69 -11.29 5.83
N ILE A 31 9.98 -11.19 6.96
CA ILE A 31 9.13 -12.29 7.44
C ILE A 31 8.01 -12.58 6.43
N PHE A 32 7.38 -11.54 5.88
CA PHE A 32 6.36 -11.69 4.83
C PHE A 32 6.92 -12.44 3.62
N ALA A 33 8.07 -12.03 3.09
CA ALA A 33 8.71 -12.67 1.94
C ALA A 33 9.09 -14.13 2.22
N LEU A 34 9.63 -14.44 3.40
CA LEU A 34 9.96 -15.80 3.79
C LEU A 34 8.71 -16.68 3.91
N LEU A 35 7.64 -16.17 4.54
CA LEU A 35 6.39 -16.91 4.67
C LEU A 35 5.71 -17.14 3.32
N THR A 36 5.75 -16.16 2.41
CA THR A 36 5.22 -16.36 1.04
C THR A 36 5.98 -17.45 0.30
N ILE A 37 7.29 -17.52 0.44
CA ILE A 37 8.12 -18.59 -0.14
C ILE A 37 7.73 -19.96 0.44
N ILE A 38 7.62 -20.07 1.75
CA ILE A 38 7.27 -21.31 2.45
C ILE A 38 5.87 -21.80 2.03
N ILE A 39 4.88 -20.92 2.02
CA ILE A 39 3.51 -21.27 1.63
C ILE A 39 3.45 -21.75 0.19
N ASN A 40 4.10 -21.07 -0.75
CA ASN A 40 4.14 -21.51 -2.15
C ASN A 40 4.88 -22.83 -2.35
N LEU A 41 5.90 -23.13 -1.52
CA LEU A 41 6.55 -24.45 -1.50
C LEU A 41 5.59 -25.54 -1.03
N LEU A 42 4.84 -25.29 0.04
CA LEU A 42 3.85 -26.24 0.58
C LEU A 42 2.70 -26.51 -0.40
N LEU A 43 2.30 -25.51 -1.19
CA LEU A 43 1.29 -25.65 -2.25
C LEU A 43 1.84 -26.33 -3.52
N GLY A 44 3.13 -26.70 -3.55
CA GLY A 44 3.73 -27.41 -4.69
C GLY A 44 4.11 -26.50 -5.88
N ASN A 45 4.03 -25.20 -5.76
CA ASN A 45 4.27 -24.22 -6.84
C ASN A 45 5.77 -23.89 -7.00
N LYS A 46 6.61 -24.91 -7.27
CA LYS A 46 8.07 -24.78 -7.33
C LYS A 46 8.59 -23.73 -8.33
N THR A 47 7.99 -23.67 -9.50
CA THR A 47 8.36 -22.69 -10.55
C THR A 47 8.13 -21.25 -10.11
N GLN A 48 7.01 -21.00 -9.44
CA GLN A 48 6.66 -19.70 -8.91
C GLN A 48 7.59 -19.29 -7.76
N VAL A 49 7.95 -20.22 -6.88
CA VAL A 49 8.91 -19.97 -5.80
C VAL A 49 10.27 -19.55 -6.36
N LEU A 50 10.74 -20.23 -7.39
CA LEU A 50 12.01 -19.91 -8.01
C LEU A 50 12.01 -18.52 -8.67
N SER A 51 10.92 -18.17 -9.36
CA SER A 51 10.77 -16.84 -9.96
C SER A 51 10.68 -15.73 -8.89
N LEU A 52 10.01 -15.99 -7.76
CA LEU A 52 9.91 -15.07 -6.64
C LEU A 52 11.27 -14.86 -5.95
N ILE A 53 12.01 -15.91 -5.67
CA ILE A 53 13.36 -15.78 -5.11
C ILE A 53 14.27 -15.00 -6.06
N LYS A 54 14.23 -15.31 -7.35
CA LYS A 54 14.99 -14.60 -8.38
C LYS A 54 14.65 -13.11 -8.41
N SER A 55 13.38 -12.74 -8.41
CA SER A 55 12.95 -11.34 -8.45
C SER A 55 13.37 -10.56 -7.20
N ILE A 56 13.25 -11.16 -6.00
CA ILE A 56 13.68 -10.55 -4.75
C ILE A 56 15.20 -10.35 -4.73
N LEU A 57 15.98 -11.37 -5.10
CA LEU A 57 17.45 -11.26 -5.12
C LEU A 57 17.92 -10.22 -6.13
N LEU A 58 17.36 -10.21 -7.34
CA LEU A 58 17.70 -9.22 -8.36
C LEU A 58 17.34 -7.80 -7.89
N SER A 59 16.15 -7.60 -7.33
CA SER A 59 15.76 -6.29 -6.81
C SER A 59 16.69 -5.80 -5.69
N LEU A 60 17.13 -6.68 -4.76
CA LEU A 60 18.08 -6.35 -3.71
C LEU A 60 19.44 -5.93 -4.27
N ILE A 61 19.97 -6.66 -5.25
CA ILE A 61 21.27 -6.36 -5.87
C ILE A 61 21.19 -5.02 -6.61
N ILE A 62 20.18 -4.84 -7.45
CA ILE A 62 20.04 -3.64 -8.29
C ILE A 62 19.83 -2.40 -7.40
N THR A 63 18.93 -2.46 -6.42
CA THR A 63 18.71 -1.33 -5.50
C THR A 63 19.95 -0.98 -4.70
N SER A 64 20.72 -1.96 -4.22
CA SER A 64 21.96 -1.71 -3.46
C SER A 64 23.02 -1.03 -4.33
N VAL A 65 23.19 -1.46 -5.58
CA VAL A 65 24.14 -0.86 -6.52
C VAL A 65 23.74 0.60 -6.82
N PHE A 66 22.47 0.85 -7.18
CA PHE A 66 22.03 2.22 -7.51
C PHE A 66 22.05 3.16 -6.30
N THR A 67 21.69 2.68 -5.11
CA THR A 67 21.81 3.50 -3.90
C THR A 67 23.26 3.84 -3.59
N TYR A 68 24.17 2.90 -3.73
CA TYR A 68 25.60 3.14 -3.56
C TYR A 68 26.11 4.18 -4.55
N LEU A 69 25.73 4.12 -5.83
CA LEU A 69 26.08 5.13 -6.85
C LEU A 69 25.56 6.53 -6.47
N ILE A 70 24.31 6.61 -5.96
CA ILE A 70 23.74 7.89 -5.51
C ILE A 70 24.53 8.48 -4.35
N TYR A 71 24.97 7.66 -3.38
CA TYR A 71 25.79 8.12 -2.26
C TYR A 71 27.17 8.60 -2.69
N ILE A 72 27.81 7.93 -3.67
CA ILE A 72 29.05 8.40 -4.26
C ILE A 72 28.86 9.79 -4.89
N ILE A 73 27.81 9.99 -5.68
CA ILE A 73 27.52 11.28 -6.31
C ILE A 73 27.30 12.39 -5.27
N LYS A 74 26.65 12.04 -4.13
CA LYS A 74 26.41 12.98 -3.01
C LYS A 74 27.64 13.19 -2.11
N LYS A 75 28.76 12.52 -2.38
CA LYS A 75 29.99 12.51 -1.56
C LYS A 75 29.77 12.08 -0.11
N GLU A 76 28.76 11.26 0.14
CA GLU A 76 28.47 10.69 1.46
C GLU A 76 28.98 9.24 1.50
N TYR A 77 30.17 9.01 2.07
CA TYR A 77 30.84 7.69 2.03
C TYR A 77 30.49 6.73 3.17
N ASN A 78 29.43 7.01 3.94
CA ASN A 78 29.09 6.18 5.09
C ASN A 78 28.15 5.02 4.71
N ILE A 79 28.75 3.88 4.32
CA ILE A 79 28.02 2.67 3.90
C ILE A 79 27.06 2.16 4.97
N LYS A 80 27.37 2.33 6.28
CA LYS A 80 26.44 1.92 7.35
C LYS A 80 25.11 2.65 7.30
N LYS A 81 25.07 3.92 6.89
CA LYS A 81 23.82 4.68 6.74
C LYS A 81 22.88 4.06 5.70
N ILE A 82 23.42 3.48 4.62
CA ILE A 82 22.61 2.88 3.55
C ILE A 82 21.73 1.75 4.09
N TYR A 83 22.26 0.93 4.99
CA TYR A 83 21.55 -0.25 5.50
C TYR A 83 20.80 -0.03 6.80
N THR A 84 21.20 0.95 7.62
CA THR A 84 20.62 1.18 8.95
C THR A 84 19.61 2.32 9.01
N GLU A 85 19.80 3.35 8.18
CA GLU A 85 18.98 4.57 8.20
C GLU A 85 18.10 4.72 6.97
N ASP A 86 18.45 4.02 5.88
CA ASP A 86 17.72 4.10 4.63
C ASP A 86 16.71 2.97 4.46
N THR A 87 15.64 3.25 3.73
CA THR A 87 14.57 2.31 3.42
C THR A 87 14.89 1.39 2.25
N THR A 88 16.15 1.32 1.80
CA THR A 88 16.57 0.57 0.59
C THR A 88 16.15 -0.88 0.59
N ILE A 89 16.37 -1.60 1.70
CA ILE A 89 15.98 -3.01 1.82
C ILE A 89 14.46 -3.17 1.75
N ALA A 90 13.69 -2.28 2.41
CA ALA A 90 12.24 -2.33 2.36
C ALA A 90 11.72 -2.05 0.94
N LEU A 91 12.28 -1.05 0.24
CA LEU A 91 11.93 -0.72 -1.14
C LEU A 91 12.20 -1.89 -2.09
N SER A 92 13.38 -2.52 -1.98
CA SER A 92 13.75 -3.66 -2.82
C SER A 92 12.84 -4.86 -2.60
N LEU A 93 12.48 -5.17 -1.35
CA LEU A 93 11.58 -6.27 -1.04
C LEU A 93 10.18 -6.04 -1.62
N ILE A 94 9.65 -4.83 -1.49
CA ILE A 94 8.33 -4.53 -2.06
C ILE A 94 8.36 -4.63 -3.59
N ILE A 95 9.37 -4.03 -4.26
CA ILE A 95 9.49 -4.13 -5.72
C ILE A 95 9.69 -5.58 -6.15
N GLY A 96 10.54 -6.34 -5.45
CA GLY A 96 10.80 -7.76 -5.74
C GLY A 96 9.54 -8.62 -5.67
N LEU A 97 8.66 -8.37 -4.69
CA LEU A 97 7.37 -9.06 -4.56
C LEU A 97 6.40 -8.73 -5.71
N PHE A 98 6.45 -7.53 -6.28
CA PHE A 98 5.59 -7.13 -7.41
C PHE A 98 6.16 -7.50 -8.79
N SER A 99 7.46 -7.73 -8.89
CA SER A 99 8.19 -7.92 -10.15
C SER A 99 8.38 -9.38 -10.56
N VAL A 100 7.58 -10.28 -10.04
CA VAL A 100 7.66 -11.69 -10.41
C VAL A 100 7.31 -11.88 -11.88
N ASN A 101 8.13 -12.67 -12.59
CA ASN A 101 8.03 -12.94 -14.03
C ASN A 101 8.14 -11.68 -14.91
N ILE A 102 8.91 -10.69 -14.49
CA ILE A 102 9.15 -9.46 -15.26
C ILE A 102 10.57 -9.46 -15.81
N ASP A 103 10.73 -8.85 -16.97
CA ASP A 103 12.03 -8.63 -17.60
C ASP A 103 12.94 -7.78 -16.73
N ILE A 104 14.23 -8.12 -16.70
CA ILE A 104 15.23 -7.42 -15.90
C ILE A 104 15.31 -5.94 -16.26
N ILE A 105 15.10 -5.58 -17.52
CA ILE A 105 15.14 -4.19 -18.00
C ILE A 105 14.04 -3.37 -17.31
N ILE A 106 12.82 -3.89 -17.27
CA ILE A 106 11.68 -3.22 -16.64
C ILE A 106 11.87 -3.13 -15.12
N LEU A 107 12.38 -4.19 -14.50
CA LEU A 107 12.75 -4.19 -13.09
C LEU A 107 13.76 -3.08 -12.79
N THR A 108 14.82 -2.96 -13.60
CA THR A 108 15.84 -1.91 -13.41
C THR A 108 15.25 -0.51 -13.57
N LEU A 109 14.42 -0.28 -14.57
CA LEU A 109 13.73 1.00 -14.77
C LEU A 109 12.80 1.34 -13.59
N ALA A 110 12.03 0.37 -13.10
CA ALA A 110 11.16 0.57 -11.93
C ALA A 110 11.97 0.98 -10.68
N ILE A 111 13.12 0.35 -10.44
CA ILE A 111 14.01 0.70 -9.33
C ILE A 111 14.61 2.10 -9.52
N ILE A 112 15.07 2.44 -10.72
CA ILE A 112 15.60 3.77 -11.01
C ILE A 112 14.55 4.86 -10.74
N VAL A 113 13.32 4.66 -11.21
CA VAL A 113 12.20 5.59 -10.98
C VAL A 113 11.90 5.75 -9.48
N THR A 114 11.85 4.65 -8.72
CA THR A 114 11.61 4.71 -7.27
C THR A 114 12.69 5.49 -6.54
N LEU A 115 13.96 5.20 -6.83
CA LEU A 115 15.09 5.88 -6.19
C LEU A 115 15.21 7.35 -6.61
N PHE A 116 14.90 7.67 -7.87
CA PHE A 116 14.87 9.03 -8.37
C PHE A 116 13.82 9.88 -7.64
N ILE A 117 12.58 9.38 -7.51
CA ILE A 117 11.50 10.07 -6.82
C ILE A 117 11.82 10.23 -5.32
N LYS A 118 12.36 9.19 -4.67
CA LYS A 118 12.81 9.25 -3.28
C LYS A 118 13.85 10.34 -3.06
N ASN A 119 14.76 10.52 -4.01
CA ASN A 119 15.83 11.53 -3.89
C ASN A 119 15.36 12.95 -4.16
N ILE A 120 14.41 13.15 -5.08
CA ILE A 120 13.83 14.46 -5.39
C ILE A 120 12.90 14.91 -4.27
N LYS A 121 12.00 14.04 -3.85
CA LYS A 121 11.02 14.34 -2.81
C LYS A 121 11.52 13.79 -1.47
N LYS A 122 12.24 14.60 -0.70
CA LYS A 122 12.77 14.22 0.62
C LYS A 122 11.70 13.79 1.62
N ASP A 123 10.46 14.19 1.39
CA ASP A 123 9.30 13.87 2.23
C ASP A 123 8.71 12.47 1.95
N ILE A 124 9.05 11.85 0.83
CA ILE A 124 8.56 10.53 0.45
C ILE A 124 9.63 9.48 0.79
N ASN A 125 9.21 8.38 1.41
CA ASN A 125 10.09 7.28 1.79
C ASN A 125 9.67 5.96 1.14
N LEU A 126 8.86 5.17 1.86
CA LEU A 126 8.38 3.86 1.38
C LEU A 126 7.39 3.99 0.22
N SER A 127 6.60 5.04 0.23
CA SER A 127 5.62 5.30 -0.81
C SER A 127 6.21 5.61 -2.19
N SER A 128 7.50 5.97 -2.27
CA SER A 128 8.20 6.09 -3.56
C SER A 128 8.13 4.82 -4.42
N VAL A 129 7.99 3.65 -3.79
CA VAL A 129 7.81 2.35 -4.45
C VAL A 129 6.59 2.32 -5.36
N LEU A 130 5.53 3.04 -5.02
CA LEU A 130 4.29 3.06 -5.81
C LEU A 130 4.52 3.49 -7.25
N TYR A 131 5.44 4.40 -7.49
CA TYR A 131 5.77 4.87 -8.85
C TYR A 131 6.48 3.80 -9.67
N GLY A 132 7.34 2.99 -9.03
CA GLY A 132 7.96 1.83 -9.67
C GLY A 132 6.95 0.72 -9.95
N ILE A 133 6.07 0.42 -8.98
CA ILE A 133 5.01 -0.58 -9.15
C ILE A 133 4.03 -0.13 -10.25
N LEU A 134 3.69 1.15 -10.32
CA LEU A 134 2.87 1.71 -11.38
C LEU A 134 3.47 1.42 -12.75
N LEU A 135 4.78 1.65 -12.93
CA LEU A 135 5.49 1.33 -14.17
C LEU A 135 5.41 -0.16 -14.49
N ILE A 136 5.60 -1.04 -13.50
CA ILE A 136 5.49 -2.50 -13.65
C ILE A 136 4.09 -2.92 -14.14
N ILE A 137 3.03 -2.39 -13.53
CA ILE A 137 1.65 -2.73 -13.89
C ILE A 137 1.31 -2.19 -15.29
N ILE A 138 1.72 -0.98 -15.62
CA ILE A 138 1.55 -0.41 -16.96
C ILE A 138 2.23 -1.32 -18.00
N TYR A 139 3.46 -1.77 -17.75
CA TYR A 139 4.15 -2.69 -18.64
C TYR A 139 3.39 -4.01 -18.81
N LYS A 140 2.93 -4.62 -17.72
CA LYS A 140 2.10 -5.84 -17.77
C LYS A 140 0.82 -5.62 -18.58
N TYR A 141 0.21 -4.44 -18.48
CA TYR A 141 -0.97 -4.08 -19.26
C TYR A 141 -0.67 -4.06 -20.77
N PHE A 142 0.43 -3.42 -21.19
CA PHE A 142 0.83 -3.38 -22.59
C PHE A 142 1.26 -4.73 -23.17
N THR A 143 1.75 -5.64 -22.34
CA THR A 143 2.16 -7.00 -22.77
C THR A 143 1.04 -8.02 -22.71
N ASN A 144 -0.19 -7.61 -22.39
CA ASN A 144 -1.36 -8.47 -22.16
C ASN A 144 -1.12 -9.60 -21.12
N ASN A 145 -0.19 -9.39 -20.18
CA ASN A 145 0.14 -10.32 -19.11
C ASN A 145 -0.59 -9.99 -17.80
N LEU A 146 -1.73 -9.30 -17.88
CA LEU A 146 -2.55 -8.87 -16.71
C LEU A 146 -3.80 -9.74 -16.55
N ASP A 147 -3.65 -11.06 -16.62
CA ASP A 147 -4.75 -11.97 -16.30
C ASP A 147 -4.86 -12.14 -14.77
N THR A 148 -5.24 -11.05 -14.11
CA THR A 148 -5.54 -11.11 -12.68
C THR A 148 -7.02 -11.39 -12.44
N PRO A 149 -7.40 -11.97 -11.28
CA PRO A 149 -8.81 -12.21 -10.97
C PRO A 149 -9.69 -10.97 -11.09
N LEU A 150 -9.14 -9.79 -10.78
CA LEU A 150 -9.85 -8.50 -10.88
C LEU A 150 -10.10 -8.09 -12.34
N THR A 151 -9.12 -8.27 -13.21
CA THR A 151 -9.28 -7.95 -14.64
C THR A 151 -10.25 -8.90 -15.31
N ILE A 152 -10.23 -10.18 -14.96
CA ILE A 152 -11.18 -11.18 -15.45
C ILE A 152 -12.60 -10.84 -15.00
N LEU A 153 -12.80 -10.49 -13.73
CA LEU A 153 -14.10 -10.08 -13.22
C LEU A 153 -14.64 -8.84 -13.94
N LYS A 154 -13.79 -7.83 -14.16
CA LYS A 154 -14.17 -6.64 -14.92
C LYS A 154 -14.55 -6.96 -16.36
N ASN A 155 -13.78 -7.78 -17.06
CA ASN A 155 -14.05 -8.16 -18.45
C ASN A 155 -15.39 -8.89 -18.60
N ASN A 156 -15.82 -9.60 -17.55
CA ASN A 156 -17.13 -10.23 -17.46
C ASN A 156 -18.21 -9.30 -16.87
N SER A 157 -18.00 -7.97 -16.90
CA SER A 157 -18.96 -6.96 -16.42
C SER A 157 -19.45 -7.21 -14.99
N PHE A 158 -18.58 -7.76 -14.13
CA PHE A 158 -18.89 -8.16 -12.74
C PHE A 158 -20.01 -9.20 -12.57
N ASN A 159 -20.38 -9.91 -13.66
CA ASN A 159 -21.45 -10.90 -13.69
C ASN A 159 -20.94 -12.34 -13.60
N MET A 160 -20.15 -12.63 -12.58
CA MET A 160 -19.64 -13.98 -12.32
C MET A 160 -20.24 -14.57 -11.05
N ASN A 161 -20.41 -15.91 -11.04
CA ASN A 161 -20.83 -16.64 -9.86
C ASN A 161 -19.62 -16.95 -8.95
N TYR A 162 -19.89 -17.17 -7.66
CA TYR A 162 -18.83 -17.48 -6.69
C TYR A 162 -17.96 -18.68 -7.07
N ASN A 163 -18.56 -19.74 -7.63
CA ASN A 163 -17.85 -20.93 -8.06
C ASN A 163 -16.89 -20.65 -9.23
N GLU A 164 -17.30 -19.85 -10.21
CA GLU A 164 -16.46 -19.45 -11.34
C GLU A 164 -15.22 -18.68 -10.88
N ILE A 165 -15.36 -17.84 -9.85
CA ILE A 165 -14.24 -17.09 -9.26
C ILE A 165 -13.28 -18.00 -8.50
N LEU A 166 -13.81 -19.01 -7.82
CA LEU A 166 -12.98 -20.01 -7.16
C LEU A 166 -12.20 -20.84 -8.17
N ASP A 167 -12.79 -21.18 -9.29
CA ASP A 167 -12.14 -21.93 -10.38
C ASP A 167 -11.01 -21.13 -11.02
N ILE A 168 -11.18 -19.82 -11.24
CA ILE A 168 -10.12 -18.93 -11.73
C ILE A 168 -8.89 -18.95 -10.81
N ASN A 169 -9.09 -19.06 -9.51
CA ASN A 169 -8.02 -19.05 -8.53
C ASN A 169 -7.53 -20.47 -8.13
N ASN A 170 -7.98 -21.52 -8.80
CA ASN A 170 -7.68 -22.90 -8.43
C ASN A 170 -8.00 -23.24 -6.97
N GLY A 171 -9.06 -22.64 -6.42
CA GLY A 171 -9.61 -22.93 -5.11
C GLY A 171 -9.36 -21.88 -4.03
N ILE A 172 -10.07 -22.01 -2.91
CA ILE A 172 -10.06 -21.08 -1.77
C ILE A 172 -8.65 -20.89 -1.17
N TYR A 173 -7.85 -21.96 -1.10
CA TYR A 173 -6.51 -21.89 -0.51
C TYR A 173 -5.59 -20.98 -1.31
N ASN A 174 -5.60 -21.06 -2.62
CA ASN A 174 -4.79 -20.21 -3.49
C ASN A 174 -5.27 -18.75 -3.43
N TYR A 175 -6.57 -18.55 -3.21
CA TYR A 175 -7.16 -17.23 -3.05
C TYR A 175 -6.73 -16.53 -1.75
N LEU A 176 -6.78 -17.23 -0.62
CA LEU A 176 -6.44 -16.68 0.69
C LEU A 176 -4.93 -16.55 0.93
N PHE A 177 -4.17 -17.52 0.45
CA PHE A 177 -2.71 -17.56 0.65
C PHE A 177 -1.91 -16.93 -0.49
N GLY A 178 -2.57 -16.62 -1.60
CA GLY A 178 -2.04 -15.78 -2.68
C GLY A 178 -1.27 -16.54 -3.76
N ILE A 179 -1.93 -16.81 -4.89
CA ILE A 179 -1.21 -17.16 -6.13
C ILE A 179 -0.33 -15.98 -6.57
N ASN A 180 -0.71 -14.76 -6.25
CA ASN A 180 -0.04 -13.52 -6.68
C ASN A 180 0.94 -12.97 -5.66
N TYR A 181 1.60 -13.80 -4.87
CA TYR A 181 2.70 -13.46 -3.96
C TYR A 181 2.37 -12.47 -2.82
N LEU A 182 1.19 -11.86 -2.81
CA LEU A 182 0.74 -10.89 -1.80
C LEU A 182 -0.46 -11.45 -1.04
N SER A 183 -0.20 -12.44 -0.20
CA SER A 183 -1.24 -13.10 0.61
C SER A 183 -1.99 -12.10 1.50
N PRO A 184 -3.34 -12.05 1.39
CA PRO A 184 -4.14 -11.21 2.28
C PRO A 184 -4.02 -11.63 3.74
N ILE A 185 -3.96 -12.93 4.04
CA ILE A 185 -3.80 -13.45 5.40
C ILE A 185 -2.46 -13.01 5.99
N LEU A 186 -1.37 -13.15 5.23
CA LEU A 186 -0.06 -12.70 5.70
C LEU A 186 -0.03 -11.18 5.92
N SER A 187 -0.71 -10.42 5.07
CA SER A 187 -0.83 -8.96 5.26
C SER A 187 -1.53 -8.62 6.57
N ILE A 188 -2.61 -9.32 6.93
CA ILE A 188 -3.29 -9.12 8.21
C ILE A 188 -2.38 -9.50 9.40
N ILE A 189 -1.64 -10.60 9.33
CA ILE A 189 -0.69 -11.00 10.37
C ILE A 189 0.38 -9.93 10.55
N MET A 190 0.92 -9.38 9.45
CA MET A 190 1.91 -8.31 9.53
C MET A 190 1.32 -7.00 10.04
N PHE A 191 0.06 -6.70 9.74
CA PHE A 191 -0.66 -5.58 10.34
C PHE A 191 -0.71 -5.70 11.86
N ILE A 192 -1.09 -6.86 12.39
CA ILE A 192 -1.15 -7.12 13.83
C ILE A 192 0.24 -6.96 14.47
N TYR A 193 1.28 -7.49 13.84
CA TYR A 193 2.65 -7.34 14.31
C TYR A 193 3.07 -5.86 14.38
N LEU A 194 2.88 -5.10 13.30
CA LEU A 194 3.23 -3.68 13.24
C LEU A 194 2.38 -2.82 14.17
N PHE A 195 1.12 -3.18 14.37
CA PHE A 195 0.23 -2.53 15.33
C PHE A 195 0.77 -2.68 16.77
N HIS A 196 1.11 -3.89 17.21
CA HIS A 196 1.68 -4.13 18.53
C HIS A 196 3.01 -3.41 18.75
N LYS A 197 3.83 -3.31 17.71
CA LYS A 197 5.11 -2.59 17.77
C LYS A 197 4.97 -1.08 17.61
N LYS A 198 3.75 -0.54 17.49
CA LYS A 198 3.49 0.89 17.20
C LYS A 198 4.29 1.40 15.99
N GLY A 199 4.40 0.57 14.98
CA GLY A 199 5.13 0.88 13.74
C GLY A 199 4.30 1.64 12.72
N ILE A 200 2.97 1.54 12.77
CA ILE A 200 2.04 2.09 11.77
C ILE A 200 1.02 3.04 12.38
N LYS A 201 0.48 3.91 11.55
CA LYS A 201 -0.66 4.78 11.87
C LYS A 201 -1.97 4.00 11.64
N TYR A 202 -2.34 3.17 12.61
CA TYR A 202 -3.44 2.21 12.50
C TYR A 202 -4.81 2.85 12.19
N ASN A 203 -5.04 4.10 12.62
CA ASN A 203 -6.29 4.81 12.31
C ASN A 203 -6.54 4.94 10.81
N ILE A 204 -5.46 5.14 10.01
CA ILE A 204 -5.56 5.23 8.55
C ILE A 204 -5.96 3.87 7.97
N VAL A 205 -5.28 2.81 8.38
CA VAL A 205 -5.53 1.45 7.85
C VAL A 205 -6.95 1.00 8.17
N ILE A 206 -7.36 1.16 9.44
CA ILE A 206 -8.68 0.73 9.88
C ILE A 206 -9.79 1.53 9.17
N SER A 207 -9.70 2.86 9.14
CA SER A 207 -10.72 3.68 8.47
C SER A 207 -10.80 3.41 6.97
N TYR A 208 -9.66 3.21 6.30
CA TYR A 208 -9.60 2.89 4.89
C TYR A 208 -10.24 1.53 4.56
N ILE A 209 -9.84 0.48 5.29
CA ILE A 209 -10.39 -0.87 5.07
C ILE A 209 -11.88 -0.91 5.40
N LEU A 210 -12.31 -0.27 6.50
CA LEU A 210 -13.73 -0.22 6.88
C LEU A 210 -14.58 0.49 5.83
N THR A 211 -14.13 1.61 5.25
CA THR A 211 -14.90 2.30 4.22
C THR A 211 -15.06 1.46 2.96
N ILE A 212 -14.00 0.82 2.49
CA ILE A 212 -14.08 -0.09 1.34
C ILE A 212 -15.00 -1.27 1.66
N SER A 213 -14.85 -1.87 2.85
CA SER A 213 -15.69 -3.00 3.27
C SER A 213 -17.18 -2.64 3.29
N ILE A 214 -17.53 -1.45 3.81
CA ILE A 214 -18.92 -0.99 3.86
C ILE A 214 -19.48 -0.79 2.44
N ILE A 215 -18.72 -0.12 1.56
CA ILE A 215 -19.16 0.14 0.18
C ILE A 215 -19.36 -1.18 -0.59
N MET A 216 -18.40 -2.09 -0.50
CA MET A 216 -18.44 -3.38 -1.22
C MET A 216 -19.48 -4.33 -0.63
N PHE A 217 -19.70 -4.28 0.69
CA PHE A 217 -20.78 -5.05 1.34
C PHE A 217 -22.16 -4.60 0.88
N LEU A 218 -22.42 -3.30 0.89
CA LEU A 218 -23.70 -2.75 0.45
C LEU A 218 -23.93 -2.98 -1.05
N TYR A 219 -22.89 -2.83 -1.88
CA TYR A 219 -22.96 -3.20 -3.29
C TYR A 219 -23.32 -4.70 -3.45
N GLY A 220 -22.69 -5.58 -2.66
CA GLY A 220 -22.97 -7.01 -2.66
C GLY A 220 -24.40 -7.36 -2.27
N ILE A 221 -25.02 -6.62 -1.33
CA ILE A 221 -26.45 -6.76 -0.97
C ILE A 221 -27.35 -6.37 -2.13
N PHE A 222 -27.11 -5.22 -2.77
CA PHE A 222 -27.95 -4.72 -3.85
C PHE A 222 -27.85 -5.56 -5.16
N THR A 223 -26.74 -6.28 -5.34
CA THR A 223 -26.49 -7.12 -6.53
C THR A 223 -26.60 -8.62 -6.26
N ASP A 224 -27.04 -9.03 -5.06
CA ASP A 224 -27.10 -10.44 -4.60
C ASP A 224 -25.75 -11.17 -4.64
N LYS A 225 -24.63 -10.44 -4.52
CA LYS A 225 -23.26 -10.96 -4.60
C LYS A 225 -22.50 -10.76 -3.30
N MET A 226 -22.97 -11.37 -2.21
CA MET A 226 -22.37 -11.20 -0.85
C MET A 226 -20.87 -11.59 -0.77
N TRP A 227 -20.39 -12.45 -1.67
CA TRP A 227 -18.99 -12.84 -1.74
C TRP A 227 -18.05 -11.69 -2.19
N PHE A 228 -18.61 -10.65 -2.80
CA PHE A 228 -17.84 -9.54 -3.40
C PHE A 228 -16.95 -8.80 -2.40
N ILE A 229 -17.39 -8.64 -1.15
CA ILE A 229 -16.58 -7.99 -0.10
C ILE A 229 -15.27 -8.75 0.17
N LEU A 230 -15.35 -10.08 0.34
CA LEU A 230 -14.16 -10.89 0.61
C LEU A 230 -13.22 -10.92 -0.60
N PHE A 231 -13.80 -10.99 -1.80
CA PHE A 231 -13.06 -10.94 -3.04
C PHE A 231 -12.27 -9.64 -3.17
N GLU A 232 -12.90 -8.49 -2.99
CA GLU A 232 -12.28 -7.18 -3.12
C GLU A 232 -11.18 -6.91 -2.07
N LEU A 233 -11.39 -7.35 -0.84
CA LEU A 233 -10.38 -7.21 0.22
C LEU A 233 -9.17 -8.12 0.02
N SER A 234 -9.37 -9.30 -0.58
CA SER A 234 -8.30 -10.28 -0.73
C SER A 234 -7.54 -10.17 -2.05
N THR A 235 -8.07 -9.46 -3.04
CA THR A 235 -7.44 -9.33 -4.35
C THR A 235 -6.67 -8.03 -4.53
N GLY A 236 -5.73 -8.03 -5.47
CA GLY A 236 -5.10 -6.83 -6.00
C GLY A 236 -4.23 -6.04 -5.05
N SER A 237 -3.47 -6.69 -4.18
CA SER A 237 -2.49 -6.03 -3.30
C SER A 237 -3.05 -4.96 -2.34
N LEU A 238 -4.37 -4.83 -2.21
CA LEU A 238 -5.02 -3.79 -1.41
C LEU A 238 -4.49 -3.77 0.02
N LEU A 239 -4.60 -4.89 0.74
CA LEU A 239 -4.17 -4.99 2.15
C LEU A 239 -2.67 -4.75 2.30
N PHE A 240 -1.85 -5.29 1.39
CA PHE A 240 -0.41 -5.12 1.46
C PHE A 240 0.01 -3.66 1.28
N LEU A 241 -0.47 -2.98 0.24
CA LEU A 241 -0.12 -1.59 -0.03
C LEU A 241 -0.65 -0.64 1.05
N THR A 242 -1.84 -0.89 1.60
CA THR A 242 -2.37 -0.05 2.68
C THR A 242 -1.50 -0.11 3.94
N ILE A 243 -0.95 -1.27 4.27
CA ILE A 243 -0.13 -1.44 5.47
C ILE A 243 1.25 -0.81 5.27
N TYR A 244 1.88 -1.04 4.12
CA TYR A 244 3.28 -0.66 3.92
C TYR A 244 3.50 0.71 3.28
N THR A 245 2.57 1.18 2.45
CA THR A 245 2.76 2.44 1.71
C THR A 245 1.83 3.55 2.15
N LEU A 246 0.53 3.28 2.35
CA LEU A 246 -0.44 4.29 2.78
C LEU A 246 -0.10 4.89 4.15
N THR A 247 0.52 4.11 5.04
CA THR A 247 0.91 4.54 6.38
C THR A 247 2.31 5.14 6.45
N ASP A 248 2.92 5.50 5.32
CA ASP A 248 4.25 6.13 5.32
C ASP A 248 4.26 7.32 6.30
N TYR A 249 5.13 7.20 7.30
CA TYR A 249 5.16 8.11 8.45
C TYR A 249 5.51 9.56 8.07
N LYS A 250 6.16 9.78 6.93
CA LYS A 250 6.54 11.11 6.47
C LYS A 250 5.42 11.85 5.74
N VAL A 251 4.59 11.12 5.01
CA VAL A 251 3.61 11.71 4.09
C VAL A 251 2.21 11.70 4.67
N SER A 252 1.85 10.66 5.41
CA SER A 252 0.50 10.53 5.96
C SER A 252 0.23 11.50 7.12
N PRO A 253 -1.03 11.95 7.32
CA PRO A 253 -1.42 12.91 8.35
C PRO A 253 -0.97 12.49 9.75
N THR A 254 -0.68 13.50 10.61
CA THR A 254 -0.10 13.27 11.94
C THR A 254 -1.13 13.14 13.05
N ILE A 255 -2.26 13.84 12.96
CA ILE A 255 -3.30 13.91 13.99
C ILE A 255 -4.36 12.82 13.77
N GLY A 256 -4.85 12.19 14.85
CA GLY A 256 -5.76 11.04 14.78
C GLY A 256 -7.05 11.31 14.01
N GLU A 257 -7.68 12.47 14.22
CA GLU A 257 -8.91 12.88 13.53
C GLU A 257 -8.69 13.04 12.02
N THR A 258 -7.57 13.63 11.62
CA THR A 258 -7.20 13.76 10.19
C THR A 258 -6.81 12.43 9.57
N GLN A 259 -6.24 11.50 10.35
CA GLN A 259 -5.94 10.15 9.90
C GLN A 259 -7.20 9.37 9.51
N ILE A 260 -8.26 9.49 10.32
CA ILE A 260 -9.54 8.83 10.05
C ILE A 260 -10.17 9.41 8.78
N LEU A 261 -10.26 10.73 8.66
CA LEU A 261 -10.80 11.38 7.46
C LEU A 261 -9.98 11.02 6.20
N TYR A 262 -8.67 10.99 6.32
CA TYR A 262 -7.77 10.59 5.24
C TYR A 262 -8.09 9.16 4.74
N GLY A 263 -8.23 8.21 5.66
CA GLY A 263 -8.60 6.84 5.32
C GLY A 263 -9.98 6.73 4.67
N ILE A 264 -10.98 7.45 5.19
CA ILE A 264 -12.34 7.44 4.64
C ILE A 264 -12.35 7.97 3.19
N ILE A 265 -11.76 9.14 2.95
CA ILE A 265 -11.76 9.77 1.62
C ILE A 265 -11.05 8.86 0.61
N LEU A 266 -9.88 8.34 0.97
CA LEU A 266 -9.15 7.43 0.08
C LEU A 266 -9.89 6.11 -0.14
N GLY A 267 -10.58 5.59 0.88
CA GLY A 267 -11.41 4.40 0.75
C GLY A 267 -12.54 4.58 -0.26
N ILE A 268 -13.21 5.74 -0.26
CA ILE A 268 -14.25 6.09 -1.24
C ILE A 268 -13.65 6.14 -2.66
N ILE A 269 -12.54 6.85 -2.83
CA ILE A 269 -11.89 6.98 -4.15
C ILE A 269 -11.43 5.62 -4.66
N THR A 270 -10.85 4.77 -3.79
CA THR A 270 -10.41 3.43 -4.18
C THR A 270 -11.57 2.57 -4.63
N SER A 271 -12.69 2.57 -3.90
CA SER A 271 -13.86 1.77 -4.27
C SER A 271 -14.41 2.16 -5.63
N ILE A 272 -14.45 3.44 -5.98
CA ILE A 272 -14.85 3.89 -7.32
C ILE A 272 -13.86 3.42 -8.40
N LEU A 273 -12.57 3.65 -8.16
CA LEU A 273 -11.53 3.28 -9.13
C LEU A 273 -11.39 1.77 -9.32
N ARG A 274 -11.80 0.97 -8.34
CA ARG A 274 -11.79 -0.50 -8.43
C ARG A 274 -12.66 -1.01 -9.59
N PHE A 275 -13.78 -0.38 -9.86
CA PHE A 275 -14.65 -0.71 -10.98
C PHE A 275 -14.10 -0.22 -12.32
N ILE A 276 -13.37 0.89 -12.34
CA ILE A 276 -12.85 1.51 -13.57
C ILE A 276 -11.49 0.91 -13.97
N ILE A 277 -10.53 0.88 -13.04
CA ILE A 277 -9.15 0.44 -13.25
C ILE A 277 -8.71 -0.40 -12.04
N PRO A 278 -9.16 -1.67 -11.93
CA PRO A 278 -9.03 -2.46 -10.71
C PRO A 278 -7.60 -2.59 -10.20
N GLU A 279 -6.63 -2.88 -11.06
CA GLU A 279 -5.23 -3.11 -10.68
C GLU A 279 -4.49 -1.86 -10.20
N LEU A 280 -4.77 -0.72 -10.84
CA LEU A 280 -4.11 0.55 -10.53
C LEU A 280 -4.83 1.35 -9.44
N SER A 281 -6.05 0.96 -9.08
CA SER A 281 -6.93 1.71 -8.16
C SER A 281 -6.24 2.10 -6.86
N VAL A 282 -5.63 1.14 -6.17
CA VAL A 282 -4.96 1.35 -4.88
C VAL A 282 -3.73 2.24 -5.03
N ILE A 283 -2.94 2.03 -6.07
CA ILE A 283 -1.71 2.79 -6.31
C ILE A 283 -2.04 4.26 -6.61
N ILE A 284 -2.98 4.50 -7.51
CA ILE A 284 -3.41 5.85 -7.89
C ILE A 284 -3.98 6.58 -6.69
N THR A 285 -4.82 5.93 -5.88
CA THR A 285 -5.41 6.56 -4.69
C THR A 285 -4.38 6.91 -3.64
N ILE A 286 -3.39 6.05 -3.39
CA ILE A 286 -2.34 6.36 -2.43
C ILE A 286 -1.47 7.52 -2.92
N ILE A 287 -1.07 7.52 -4.20
CA ILE A 287 -0.31 8.62 -4.79
C ILE A 287 -1.09 9.94 -4.70
N PHE A 288 -2.40 9.92 -5.01
CA PHE A 288 -3.27 11.09 -4.84
C PHE A 288 -3.31 11.56 -3.39
N GLY A 289 -3.47 10.62 -2.44
CA GLY A 289 -3.46 10.90 -1.03
C GLY A 289 -2.19 11.60 -0.56
N GLU A 290 -1.05 11.12 -1.01
CA GLU A 290 0.26 11.68 -0.68
C GLU A 290 0.51 13.07 -1.25
N LEU A 291 0.13 13.27 -2.50
CA LEU A 291 0.45 14.51 -3.20
C LEU A 291 -0.44 15.68 -2.78
N LEU A 292 -1.72 15.43 -2.57
CA LEU A 292 -2.73 16.47 -2.38
C LEU A 292 -3.40 16.43 -1.02
N LEU A 293 -3.98 15.27 -0.65
CA LEU A 293 -4.88 15.17 0.49
C LEU A 293 -4.16 15.29 1.83
N SER A 294 -2.99 14.69 1.99
CA SER A 294 -2.24 14.73 3.25
C SER A 294 -1.86 16.15 3.65
N LYS A 295 -1.35 16.94 2.72
CA LYS A 295 -0.97 18.34 2.96
C LYS A 295 -2.18 19.21 3.31
N TYR A 296 -3.29 19.00 2.59
CA TYR A 296 -4.52 19.72 2.86
C TYR A 296 -5.07 19.42 4.26
N LEU A 297 -5.11 18.14 4.64
CA LEU A 297 -5.58 17.72 5.96
C LEU A 297 -4.63 18.17 7.08
N ASP A 298 -3.33 18.17 6.89
CA ASP A 298 -2.41 18.68 7.89
C ASP A 298 -2.58 20.20 8.11
N ASN A 299 -2.86 20.98 7.07
CA ASN A 299 -3.12 22.41 7.20
C ASN A 299 -4.39 22.73 8.02
N ILE A 300 -5.42 21.89 7.95
CA ILE A 300 -6.65 22.05 8.71
C ILE A 300 -6.69 21.27 10.03
N SER A 301 -5.66 20.50 10.31
CA SER A 301 -5.58 19.55 11.43
C SER A 301 -5.87 20.21 12.79
N TYR A 302 -5.31 21.38 13.05
CA TYR A 302 -5.59 22.13 14.28
C TYR A 302 -7.05 22.55 14.39
N LYS A 303 -7.66 23.02 13.30
CA LYS A 303 -9.08 23.41 13.27
C LYS A 303 -9.97 22.21 13.57
N LEU A 304 -9.66 21.05 13.01
CA LEU A 304 -10.41 19.82 13.23
C LEU A 304 -10.30 19.31 14.67
N LYS A 305 -9.11 19.37 15.26
CA LYS A 305 -8.90 18.94 16.64
C LYS A 305 -9.68 19.78 17.66
N TYR A 306 -9.73 21.09 17.48
CA TYR A 306 -10.38 21.99 18.42
C TYR A 306 -11.87 22.26 18.11
N ASN A 307 -12.29 22.09 16.87
CA ASN A 307 -13.68 22.31 16.46
C ASN A 307 -14.38 20.98 16.17
N LYS A 308 -14.94 20.35 17.21
CA LYS A 308 -15.68 19.09 17.09
C LYS A 308 -16.90 19.18 16.15
N LYS A 309 -17.54 20.35 16.03
CA LYS A 309 -18.67 20.54 15.12
C LYS A 309 -18.21 20.41 13.67
N LEU A 310 -17.10 21.03 13.32
CA LEU A 310 -16.52 20.95 11.97
C LEU A 310 -16.06 19.51 11.66
N TYR A 311 -15.46 18.81 12.61
CA TYR A 311 -15.09 17.42 12.45
C TYR A 311 -16.29 16.52 12.20
N ASN A 312 -17.35 16.65 13.02
CA ASN A 312 -18.57 15.88 12.85
C ASN A 312 -19.28 16.19 11.52
N SER A 313 -19.30 17.45 11.07
CA SER A 313 -19.87 17.79 9.77
C SER A 313 -19.12 17.14 8.60
N LEU A 314 -17.79 17.06 8.67
CA LEU A 314 -17.00 16.38 7.64
C LEU A 314 -17.23 14.85 7.63
N ILE A 315 -17.41 14.25 8.80
CA ILE A 315 -17.80 12.83 8.87
C ILE A 315 -19.18 12.61 8.25
N ILE A 316 -20.16 13.46 8.55
CA ILE A 316 -21.51 13.35 7.95
C ILE A 316 -21.42 13.49 6.43
N ILE A 317 -20.69 14.47 5.92
CA ILE A 317 -20.45 14.65 4.49
C ILE A 317 -19.82 13.39 3.88
N SER A 318 -18.82 12.79 4.54
CA SER A 318 -18.18 11.56 4.05
C SER A 318 -19.16 10.37 4.03
N MET A 319 -20.06 10.26 5.01
CA MET A 319 -21.11 9.23 5.00
C MET A 319 -22.12 9.45 3.86
N ILE A 320 -22.50 10.67 3.58
CA ILE A 320 -23.37 11.00 2.43
C ILE A 320 -22.66 10.62 1.12
N LEU A 321 -21.37 10.91 0.99
CA LEU A 321 -20.58 10.49 -0.17
C LEU A 321 -20.54 8.97 -0.33
N ILE A 322 -20.41 8.22 0.74
CA ILE A 322 -20.47 6.74 0.71
C ILE A 322 -21.83 6.27 0.13
N ILE A 323 -22.93 6.84 0.58
CA ILE A 323 -24.26 6.48 0.05
C ILE A 323 -24.37 6.82 -1.44
N ILE A 324 -23.91 7.99 -1.84
CA ILE A 324 -23.91 8.43 -3.25
C ILE A 324 -23.07 7.47 -4.10
N THR A 325 -21.89 7.07 -3.62
CA THR A 325 -21.01 6.12 -4.36
C THR A 325 -21.68 4.77 -4.56
N ILE A 326 -22.37 4.25 -3.54
CA ILE A 326 -23.11 2.99 -3.63
C ILE A 326 -24.20 3.07 -4.69
N VAL A 327 -25.02 4.12 -4.65
CA VAL A 327 -26.09 4.36 -5.64
C VAL A 327 -25.53 4.44 -7.06
N ILE A 328 -24.42 5.16 -7.25
CA ILE A 328 -23.78 5.26 -8.56
C ILE A 328 -23.27 3.89 -9.03
N LEU A 329 -22.60 3.13 -8.17
CA LEU A 329 -22.07 1.81 -8.53
C LEU A 329 -23.18 0.81 -8.86
N THR A 330 -24.29 0.80 -8.14
CA THR A 330 -25.43 -0.09 -8.40
C THR A 330 -26.25 0.27 -9.66
N ILE A 331 -26.14 1.52 -10.13
CA ILE A 331 -26.80 1.95 -11.37
C ILE A 331 -25.94 1.65 -12.60
N ILE A 332 -24.61 1.77 -12.48
CA ILE A 332 -23.69 1.63 -13.62
C ILE A 332 -23.30 0.17 -13.84
N TYR A 333 -23.15 -0.61 -12.81
CA TYR A 333 -22.66 -2.00 -12.82
C TYR A 333 -23.67 -2.97 -12.20
#